data_1b6edd62637d9c7e49d1d3255fb72f5c
#
_entry.id   1b6edd62637d9c7e49d1d3255fb72f5c
#
_cell.length_a   1.000
_cell.length_b   1.000
_cell.length_c   1.000
_cell.angle_alpha   90.00
_cell.angle_beta   90.00
_cell.angle_gamma   90.00
#
_symmetry.space_group_name_H-M   'P 1'
#
loop_
_entity.id
_entity.type
_entity.pdbx_description
1 polymer ?
#
loop_
_entity_poly.entity_id
_entity_poly.type
_entity_poly.pdbx_seq_one_letter_code
_entity_poly.pdbx_strand_id
1 'polypeptide(L)'
;SDDTLESIAAAAGGLAAANDIGAILATLSARGMLLAHADGNWTHAPAEARAVFDVSGAGDTVVAMLAACIAAGIRHEDALSLANMAAGVVVGKSGTAVVSPGEMITAAGPAGGPAQWQQATEICAAWQKDGQRVGFTNGCFDLLHPGHLTLLASAASQADRLIVGLNSDASVRRLKGDGRP
;
A
#
# COMPACT_ATOMS: atom_id res chain seq x y z
N SER A 1 -28.06 -16.90 7.36
CA SER A 1 -27.31 -15.64 7.55
C SER A 1 -26.69 -15.30 6.22
N ASP A 2 -27.19 -14.26 5.55
CA ASP A 2 -26.57 -13.75 4.32
C ASP A 2 -25.31 -13.01 4.72
N ASP A 3 -24.16 -13.67 4.61
CA ASP A 3 -22.82 -13.06 4.80
C ASP A 3 -22.44 -12.23 3.57
N THR A 4 -23.29 -11.29 3.17
CA THR A 4 -22.97 -10.33 2.11
C THR A 4 -22.04 -9.26 2.65
N LEU A 5 -21.27 -8.60 1.75
CA LEU A 5 -20.39 -7.50 2.16
C LEU A 5 -21.18 -6.36 2.82
N GLU A 6 -22.38 -6.09 2.32
CA GLU A 6 -23.28 -5.08 2.86
C GLU A 6 -23.73 -5.41 4.30
N SER A 7 -24.06 -6.69 4.58
CA SER A 7 -24.47 -7.11 5.91
C SER A 7 -23.33 -7.03 6.93
N ILE A 8 -22.11 -7.39 6.50
CA ILE A 8 -20.90 -7.27 7.30
C ILE A 8 -20.57 -5.79 7.55
N ALA A 9 -20.67 -4.95 6.52
CA ALA A 9 -20.43 -3.52 6.63
C ALA A 9 -21.40 -2.85 7.59
N ALA A 10 -22.69 -3.18 7.48
CA ALA A 10 -23.74 -2.66 8.37
C ALA A 10 -23.51 -3.07 9.82
N ALA A 11 -23.15 -4.34 10.07
CA ALA A 11 -22.84 -4.83 11.41
C ALA A 11 -21.61 -4.15 12.00
N ALA A 12 -20.52 -4.06 11.24
CA ALA A 12 -19.27 -3.42 11.68
C ALA A 12 -19.45 -1.91 11.91
N GLY A 13 -20.12 -1.19 11.00
CA GLY A 13 -20.42 0.23 11.16
C GLY A 13 -21.34 0.52 12.35
N GLY A 14 -22.37 -0.31 12.55
CA GLY A 14 -23.22 -0.21 13.73
C GLY A 14 -22.48 -0.45 15.04
N LEU A 15 -21.55 -1.41 15.06
CA LEU A 15 -20.69 -1.67 16.22
C LEU A 15 -19.73 -0.49 16.47
N ALA A 16 -19.17 0.09 15.42
CA ALA A 16 -18.31 1.26 15.50
C ALA A 16 -19.08 2.44 16.14
N ALA A 17 -20.24 2.75 15.62
CA ALA A 17 -21.09 3.84 16.12
C ALA A 17 -21.52 3.63 17.59
N ALA A 18 -21.88 2.40 17.96
CA ALA A 18 -22.34 2.07 19.32
C ALA A 18 -21.22 2.15 20.38
N ASN A 19 -19.95 2.10 19.98
CA ASN A 19 -18.80 2.07 20.90
C ASN A 19 -17.86 3.27 20.75
N ASP A 20 -18.27 4.33 20.06
CA ASP A 20 -17.44 5.52 19.80
C ASP A 20 -16.11 5.18 19.12
N ILE A 21 -16.16 4.24 18.18
CA ILE A 21 -15.03 3.82 17.35
C ILE A 21 -15.22 4.44 15.96
N GLY A 22 -14.17 5.12 15.43
CA GLY A 22 -14.28 5.80 14.14
C GLY A 22 -14.48 4.85 12.95
N ALA A 23 -13.80 3.69 12.95
CA ALA A 23 -13.93 2.68 11.91
C ALA A 23 -13.53 1.29 12.43
N ILE A 24 -14.09 0.24 11.85
CA ILE A 24 -13.74 -1.16 12.11
C ILE A 24 -13.25 -1.81 10.81
N LEU A 25 -12.09 -2.48 10.88
CA LEU A 25 -11.61 -3.35 9.83
C LEU A 25 -12.07 -4.78 10.09
N ALA A 26 -12.77 -5.37 9.12
CA ALA A 26 -13.11 -6.78 9.08
C ALA A 26 -12.22 -7.50 8.06
N THR A 27 -11.44 -8.49 8.50
CA THR A 27 -10.69 -9.38 7.60
C THR A 27 -11.59 -10.55 7.18
N LEU A 28 -11.70 -10.80 5.88
CA LEU A 28 -12.66 -11.73 5.29
C LEU A 28 -11.98 -12.93 4.60
N SER A 29 -10.75 -13.24 4.98
CA SER A 29 -9.95 -14.31 4.39
C SER A 29 -9.83 -14.17 2.86
N ALA A 30 -10.22 -15.18 2.09
CA ALA A 30 -10.17 -15.14 0.62
C ALA A 30 -11.03 -14.03 -0.02
N ARG A 31 -11.96 -13.42 0.71
CA ARG A 31 -12.75 -12.28 0.24
C ARG A 31 -12.06 -10.93 0.45
N GLY A 32 -10.87 -10.91 1.07
CA GLY A 32 -10.12 -9.68 1.31
C GLY A 32 -10.46 -8.99 2.63
N MET A 33 -10.62 -7.68 2.62
CA MET A 33 -10.87 -6.88 3.81
C MET A 33 -11.93 -5.81 3.56
N LEU A 34 -12.68 -5.48 4.60
CA LEU A 34 -13.72 -4.46 4.58
C LEU A 34 -13.48 -3.48 5.72
N LEU A 35 -13.42 -2.19 5.40
CA LEU A 35 -13.36 -1.10 6.35
C LEU A 35 -14.73 -0.45 6.43
N ALA A 36 -15.37 -0.46 7.61
CA ALA A 36 -16.65 0.17 7.86
C ALA A 36 -16.49 1.31 8.86
N HIS A 37 -17.03 2.48 8.53
CA HIS A 37 -17.01 3.68 9.35
C HIS A 37 -18.30 3.79 10.17
N ALA A 38 -18.23 4.52 11.30
CA ALA A 38 -19.36 4.78 12.17
C ALA A 38 -20.48 5.60 11.48
N ASP A 39 -20.16 6.34 10.43
CA ASP A 39 -21.10 7.12 9.62
C ASP A 39 -21.87 6.30 8.57
N GLY A 40 -21.61 5.00 8.51
CA GLY A 40 -22.22 4.06 7.57
C GLY A 40 -21.50 3.92 6.22
N ASN A 41 -20.48 4.72 5.96
CA ASN A 41 -19.61 4.52 4.78
C ASN A 41 -18.76 3.27 4.95
N TRP A 42 -18.46 2.58 3.85
CA TRP A 42 -17.58 1.44 3.87
C TRP A 42 -16.81 1.26 2.57
N THR A 43 -15.66 0.61 2.65
CA THR A 43 -14.79 0.29 1.51
C THR A 43 -14.38 -1.17 1.59
N HIS A 44 -14.41 -1.88 0.46
CA HIS A 44 -13.94 -3.25 0.33
C HIS A 44 -12.67 -3.31 -0.51
N ALA A 45 -11.65 -3.97 0.01
CA ALA A 45 -10.45 -4.35 -0.73
C ALA A 45 -10.48 -5.87 -0.96
N PRO A 46 -10.77 -6.34 -2.19
CA PRO A 46 -10.78 -7.77 -2.49
C PRO A 46 -9.38 -8.35 -2.32
N ALA A 47 -9.27 -9.62 -1.89
CA ALA A 47 -7.98 -10.28 -1.77
C ALA A 47 -7.28 -10.31 -3.14
N GLU A 48 -6.01 -9.91 -3.19
CA GLU A 48 -5.22 -10.05 -4.40
C GLU A 48 -4.99 -11.54 -4.69
N ALA A 49 -5.41 -12.00 -5.87
CA ALA A 49 -5.28 -13.38 -6.30
C ALA A 49 -3.81 -13.70 -6.61
N ARG A 50 -3.02 -14.00 -5.60
CA ARG A 50 -1.67 -14.56 -5.73
C ARG A 50 -1.69 -16.01 -5.28
N ALA A 51 -0.69 -16.78 -5.69
CA ALA A 51 -0.53 -18.14 -5.18
C ALA A 51 -0.39 -18.07 -3.66
N VAL A 52 -1.41 -18.54 -2.94
CA VAL A 52 -1.41 -18.60 -1.47
C VAL A 52 -0.56 -19.78 -1.06
N PHE A 53 0.54 -19.52 -0.37
CA PHE A 53 1.45 -20.54 0.15
C PHE A 53 1.17 -20.78 1.63
N ASP A 54 1.08 -19.71 2.42
CA ASP A 54 0.80 -19.75 3.84
C ASP A 54 0.08 -18.46 4.27
N VAL A 55 -0.99 -18.58 5.05
CA VAL A 55 -1.73 -17.42 5.55
C VAL A 55 -1.26 -16.94 6.92
N SER A 56 -0.27 -17.64 7.51
CA SER A 56 0.27 -17.32 8.84
C SER A 56 0.91 -15.93 8.84
N GLY A 57 0.52 -15.07 9.79
CA GLY A 57 1.05 -13.70 9.93
C GLY A 57 0.45 -12.67 8.97
N ALA A 58 -0.46 -13.04 8.07
CA ALA A 58 -1.12 -12.07 7.19
C ALA A 58 -1.92 -11.03 7.99
N GLY A 59 -2.66 -11.46 9.01
CA GLY A 59 -3.41 -10.56 9.90
C GLY A 59 -2.50 -9.59 10.66
N ASP A 60 -1.39 -10.07 11.20
CA ASP A 60 -0.40 -9.24 11.91
C ASP A 60 0.22 -8.20 10.97
N THR A 61 0.50 -8.59 9.72
CA THR A 61 1.00 -7.68 8.67
C THR A 61 -0.02 -6.59 8.35
N VAL A 62 -1.30 -6.93 8.25
CA VAL A 62 -2.40 -5.98 8.03
C VAL A 62 -2.44 -4.96 9.16
N VAL A 63 -2.45 -5.42 10.43
CA VAL A 63 -2.49 -4.54 11.60
C VAL A 63 -1.28 -3.62 11.64
N ALA A 64 -0.08 -4.16 11.42
CA ALA A 64 1.16 -3.38 11.43
C ALA A 64 1.18 -2.31 10.34
N MET A 65 0.77 -2.66 9.11
CA MET A 65 0.72 -1.72 7.99
C MET A 65 -0.32 -0.62 8.22
N LEU A 66 -1.53 -0.98 8.68
CA LEU A 66 -2.57 0.00 9.00
C LEU A 66 -2.12 0.96 10.10
N ALA A 67 -1.55 0.45 11.19
CA ALA A 67 -1.06 1.28 12.28
C ALA A 67 0.02 2.27 11.80
N ALA A 68 0.96 1.81 10.98
CA ALA A 68 1.99 2.66 10.40
C ALA A 68 1.41 3.74 9.47
N CYS A 69 0.46 3.38 8.61
CA CYS A 69 -0.20 4.31 7.69
C CYS A 69 -1.02 5.37 8.45
N ILE A 70 -1.80 4.97 9.45
CA ILE A 70 -2.61 5.87 10.27
C ILE A 70 -1.70 6.83 11.05
N ALA A 71 -0.62 6.32 11.65
CA ALA A 71 0.36 7.14 12.35
C ALA A 71 1.07 8.15 11.43
N ALA A 72 1.19 7.83 10.13
CA ALA A 72 1.71 8.73 9.11
C ALA A 72 0.66 9.70 8.54
N GLY A 73 -0.58 9.67 9.01
CA GLY A 73 -1.67 10.53 8.52
C GLY A 73 -2.22 10.13 7.16
N ILE A 74 -2.00 8.89 6.72
CA ILE A 74 -2.56 8.36 5.47
C ILE A 74 -4.05 8.09 5.67
N ARG A 75 -4.87 8.43 4.66
CA ARG A 75 -6.30 8.18 4.69
C ARG A 75 -6.60 6.68 4.84
N HIS A 76 -7.68 6.35 5.50
CA HIS A 76 -8.05 4.97 5.82
C HIS A 76 -8.19 4.08 4.58
N GLU A 77 -8.75 4.60 3.48
CA GLU A 77 -8.93 3.85 2.23
C GLU A 77 -7.59 3.51 1.56
N ASP A 78 -6.65 4.47 1.57
CA ASP A 78 -5.30 4.27 1.04
C ASP A 78 -4.52 3.30 1.94
N ALA A 79 -4.67 3.43 3.25
CA ALA A 79 -4.08 2.53 4.23
C ALA A 79 -4.62 1.09 4.08
N LEU A 80 -5.93 0.92 3.80
CA LEU A 80 -6.55 -0.36 3.52
C LEU A 80 -5.92 -1.01 2.27
N SER A 81 -5.75 -0.25 1.20
CA SER A 81 -5.14 -0.73 -0.04
C SER A 81 -3.69 -1.19 0.18
N LEU A 82 -2.90 -0.42 0.92
CA LEU A 82 -1.52 -0.78 1.27
C LEU A 82 -1.46 -2.02 2.17
N ALA A 83 -2.36 -2.14 3.14
CA ALA A 83 -2.42 -3.29 4.02
C ALA A 83 -2.82 -4.57 3.27
N ASN A 84 -3.76 -4.46 2.31
CA ASN A 84 -4.16 -5.58 1.46
C ASN A 84 -3.01 -6.05 0.57
N MET A 85 -2.28 -5.12 -0.03
CA MET A 85 -1.09 -5.42 -0.82
C MET A 85 -0.01 -6.10 0.03
N ALA A 86 0.26 -5.60 1.24
CA ALA A 86 1.24 -6.20 2.15
C ALA A 86 0.84 -7.63 2.54
N ALA A 87 -0.43 -7.86 2.86
CA ALA A 87 -0.97 -9.19 3.10
C ALA A 87 -0.78 -10.11 1.89
N GLY A 88 -1.07 -9.62 0.68
CA GLY A 88 -0.86 -10.37 -0.56
C GLY A 88 0.59 -10.80 -0.80
N VAL A 89 1.56 -9.97 -0.40
CA VAL A 89 2.99 -10.33 -0.46
C VAL A 89 3.32 -11.44 0.55
N VAL A 90 2.82 -11.31 1.79
CA VAL A 90 3.15 -12.25 2.88
C VAL A 90 2.55 -13.62 2.64
N VAL A 91 1.29 -13.74 2.17
CA VAL A 91 0.66 -15.04 1.91
C VAL A 91 1.34 -15.83 0.79
N GLY A 92 2.14 -15.19 -0.05
CA GLY A 92 2.99 -15.83 -1.06
C GLY A 92 4.28 -16.42 -0.51
N LYS A 93 4.58 -16.25 0.78
CA LYS A 93 5.80 -16.73 1.45
C LYS A 93 5.50 -17.90 2.37
N SER A 94 6.52 -18.69 2.71
CA SER A 94 6.40 -19.79 3.68
C SER A 94 6.59 -19.29 5.12
N GLY A 95 5.72 -19.67 6.02
CA GLY A 95 5.78 -19.30 7.44
C GLY A 95 5.46 -17.82 7.73
N THR A 96 5.67 -17.41 8.98
CA THR A 96 5.54 -16.00 9.36
C THR A 96 6.65 -15.18 8.70
N ALA A 97 6.27 -14.38 7.71
CA ALA A 97 7.19 -13.58 6.92
C ALA A 97 6.95 -12.09 7.14
N VAL A 98 8.00 -11.29 6.99
CA VAL A 98 7.90 -9.83 6.95
C VAL A 98 7.82 -9.35 5.50
N VAL A 99 7.18 -8.20 5.29
CA VAL A 99 7.17 -7.51 4.01
C VAL A 99 8.21 -6.40 4.02
N SER A 100 9.06 -6.36 3.01
CA SER A 100 10.03 -5.29 2.81
C SER A 100 9.47 -4.17 1.93
N PRO A 101 10.00 -2.94 2.03
CA PRO A 101 9.62 -1.84 1.14
C PRO A 101 9.81 -2.16 -0.35
N GLY A 102 10.88 -2.88 -0.71
CA GLY A 102 11.13 -3.30 -2.09
C GLY A 102 10.05 -4.24 -2.63
N GLU A 103 9.56 -5.17 -1.80
CA GLU A 103 8.46 -6.05 -2.16
C GLU A 103 7.14 -5.30 -2.32
N MET A 104 6.90 -4.29 -1.49
CA MET A 104 5.73 -3.42 -1.63
C MET A 104 5.77 -2.64 -2.94
N ILE A 105 6.93 -2.07 -3.29
CA ILE A 105 7.12 -1.36 -4.56
C ILE A 105 6.88 -2.32 -5.74
N THR A 106 7.41 -3.53 -5.68
CA THR A 106 7.22 -4.56 -6.71
C THR A 106 5.74 -4.98 -6.80
N ALA A 107 5.04 -5.07 -5.67
CA ALA A 107 3.62 -5.41 -5.63
C ALA A 107 2.72 -4.28 -6.16
N ALA A 108 3.08 -3.03 -5.90
CA ALA A 108 2.36 -1.85 -6.36
C ALA A 108 2.56 -1.54 -7.85
N GLY A 109 3.65 -2.03 -8.44
CA GLY A 109 3.97 -1.78 -9.84
C GLY A 109 3.05 -2.52 -10.82
N PRO A 110 2.96 -2.08 -12.08
CA PRO A 110 2.40 -2.90 -13.13
C PRO A 110 3.12 -4.25 -13.12
N ALA A 111 2.41 -5.32 -13.46
CA ALA A 111 2.92 -6.69 -13.39
C ALA A 111 4.35 -6.77 -13.98
N GLY A 112 5.38 -6.83 -13.11
CA GLY A 112 6.78 -6.82 -13.56
C GLY A 112 7.75 -5.90 -12.81
N GLY A 113 7.32 -5.19 -11.76
CA GLY A 113 8.20 -4.32 -10.97
C GLY A 113 8.20 -2.83 -11.40
N PRO A 114 9.20 -2.04 -10.99
CA PRO A 114 9.28 -0.63 -11.36
C PRO A 114 9.26 -0.44 -12.87
N ALA A 115 8.53 0.58 -13.35
CA ALA A 115 8.46 0.91 -14.76
C ALA A 115 9.87 1.21 -15.31
N GLN A 116 10.19 0.63 -16.46
CA GLN A 116 11.41 0.98 -17.17
C GLN A 116 11.32 2.42 -17.69
N TRP A 117 12.45 3.05 -17.95
CA TRP A 117 12.51 4.45 -18.33
C TRP A 117 11.59 4.81 -19.51
N GLN A 118 11.56 4.00 -20.56
CA GLN A 118 10.69 4.22 -21.70
C GLN A 118 9.22 4.20 -21.32
N GLN A 119 8.80 3.19 -20.57
CA GLN A 119 7.44 3.05 -20.08
C GLN A 119 7.03 4.22 -19.14
N ALA A 120 7.93 4.65 -18.26
CA ALA A 120 7.70 5.80 -17.41
C ALA A 120 7.50 7.09 -18.22
N THR A 121 8.24 7.24 -19.32
CA THR A 121 8.12 8.38 -20.23
C THR A 121 6.77 8.41 -20.94
N GLU A 122 6.30 7.26 -21.41
CA GLU A 122 4.98 7.11 -22.07
C GLU A 122 3.83 7.40 -21.09
N ILE A 123 3.90 6.89 -19.87
CA ILE A 123 2.94 7.16 -18.81
C ILE A 123 2.91 8.64 -18.46
N CYS A 124 4.08 9.27 -18.33
CA CYS A 124 4.21 10.70 -18.06
C CYS A 124 3.56 11.54 -19.16
N ALA A 125 3.84 11.21 -20.42
CA ALA A 125 3.27 11.92 -21.56
C ALA A 125 1.73 11.78 -21.62
N ALA A 126 1.19 10.61 -21.26
CA ALA A 126 -0.25 10.41 -21.18
C ALA A 126 -0.88 11.28 -20.10
N TRP A 127 -0.33 11.32 -18.90
CA TRP A 127 -0.83 12.17 -17.81
C TRP A 127 -0.76 13.66 -18.15
N GLN A 128 0.33 14.10 -18.78
CA GLN A 128 0.46 15.50 -19.22
C GLN A 128 -0.55 15.86 -20.30
N LYS A 129 -0.85 14.94 -21.22
CA LYS A 129 -1.87 15.12 -22.24
C LYS A 129 -3.27 15.28 -21.64
N ASP A 130 -3.53 14.60 -20.51
CA ASP A 130 -4.77 14.73 -19.74
C ASP A 130 -4.77 15.97 -18.81
N GLY A 131 -3.80 16.88 -18.98
CA GLY A 131 -3.71 18.12 -18.22
C GLY A 131 -3.20 17.96 -16.79
N GLN A 132 -2.70 16.78 -16.41
CA GLN A 132 -2.21 16.53 -15.06
C GLN A 132 -0.78 17.07 -14.89
N ARG A 133 -0.53 17.69 -13.73
CA ARG A 133 0.82 18.12 -13.34
C ARG A 133 1.59 16.91 -12.84
N VAL A 134 2.71 16.61 -13.46
CA VAL A 134 3.56 15.48 -13.08
C VAL A 134 4.77 16.00 -12.31
N GLY A 135 4.89 15.63 -11.05
CA GLY A 135 6.07 15.85 -10.22
C GLY A 135 7.09 14.73 -10.42
N PHE A 136 8.35 15.03 -10.19
CA PHE A 136 9.43 14.04 -10.19
C PHE A 136 10.31 14.23 -8.95
N THR A 137 10.65 13.13 -8.32
CA THR A 137 11.71 13.05 -7.29
C THR A 137 12.54 11.81 -7.51
N ASN A 138 13.73 11.73 -6.89
CA ASN A 138 14.58 10.56 -7.00
C ASN A 138 15.36 10.32 -5.71
N GLY A 139 15.81 9.09 -5.53
CA GLY A 139 16.63 8.71 -4.38
C GLY A 139 17.06 7.25 -4.41
N CYS A 140 17.93 6.91 -3.50
CA CYS A 140 18.34 5.52 -3.29
C CYS A 140 17.25 4.71 -2.58
N PHE A 141 16.60 5.31 -1.59
CA PHE A 141 15.55 4.70 -0.74
C PHE A 141 15.96 3.31 -0.20
N ASP A 142 17.26 3.13 0.06
CA ASP A 142 17.87 1.90 0.55
C ASP A 142 17.33 1.49 1.94
N LEU A 143 17.13 2.47 2.82
CA LEU A 143 16.46 2.35 4.10
C LEU A 143 15.44 3.47 4.21
N LEU A 144 14.16 3.11 4.27
CA LEU A 144 13.10 4.09 4.48
C LEU A 144 13.12 4.59 5.92
N HIS A 145 13.01 5.90 6.08
CA HIS A 145 12.89 6.58 7.37
C HIS A 145 11.89 7.74 7.26
N PRO A 146 11.42 8.31 8.38
CA PRO A 146 10.39 9.36 8.36
C PRO A 146 10.67 10.53 7.41
N GLY A 147 11.96 10.90 7.24
CA GLY A 147 12.35 11.93 6.29
C GLY A 147 12.03 11.60 4.82
N HIS A 148 12.12 10.32 4.42
CA HIS A 148 11.71 9.90 3.07
C HIS A 148 10.18 10.00 2.91
N LEU A 149 9.41 9.62 3.93
CA LEU A 149 7.95 9.73 3.89
C LEU A 149 7.51 11.19 3.79
N THR A 150 8.13 12.07 4.57
CA THR A 150 7.87 13.52 4.50
C THR A 150 8.20 14.08 3.12
N LEU A 151 9.35 13.70 2.55
CA LEU A 151 9.74 14.12 1.20
C LEU A 151 8.72 13.68 0.15
N LEU A 152 8.34 12.40 0.17
CA LEU A 152 7.39 11.85 -0.81
C LEU A 152 6.00 12.48 -0.66
N ALA A 153 5.51 12.65 0.56
CA ALA A 153 4.24 13.31 0.84
C ALA A 153 4.25 14.77 0.39
N SER A 154 5.34 15.50 0.68
CA SER A 154 5.50 16.88 0.24
C SER A 154 5.57 16.97 -1.29
N ALA A 155 6.30 16.10 -1.96
CA ALA A 155 6.37 16.06 -3.42
C ALA A 155 5.01 15.73 -4.05
N ALA A 156 4.30 14.75 -3.49
CA ALA A 156 2.98 14.36 -3.97
C ALA A 156 1.95 15.50 -3.83
N SER A 157 2.02 16.29 -2.76
CA SER A 157 1.10 17.43 -2.54
C SER A 157 1.27 18.56 -3.56
N GLN A 158 2.39 18.61 -4.29
CA GLN A 158 2.70 19.66 -5.27
C GLN A 158 2.30 19.29 -6.71
N ALA A 159 1.84 18.06 -6.94
CA ALA A 159 1.52 17.54 -8.26
C ALA A 159 0.29 16.62 -8.21
N ASP A 160 -0.34 16.41 -9.37
CA ASP A 160 -1.49 15.49 -9.49
C ASP A 160 -1.01 14.05 -9.65
N ARG A 161 0.22 13.86 -10.13
CA ARG A 161 0.93 12.58 -10.24
C ARG A 161 2.38 12.76 -9.84
N LEU A 162 2.95 11.75 -9.20
CA LEU A 162 4.36 11.76 -8.79
C LEU A 162 5.09 10.56 -9.40
N ILE A 163 6.20 10.85 -10.08
CA ILE A 163 7.17 9.84 -10.51
C ILE A 163 8.32 9.83 -9.54
N VAL A 164 8.68 8.66 -9.05
CA VAL A 164 9.81 8.46 -8.14
C VAL A 164 10.89 7.65 -8.85
N GLY A 165 12.02 8.28 -9.16
CA GLY A 165 13.19 7.62 -9.72
C GLY A 165 13.96 6.86 -8.63
N LEU A 166 14.11 5.54 -8.80
CA LEU A 166 14.89 4.72 -7.90
C LEU A 166 16.28 4.44 -8.48
N ASN A 167 17.30 4.62 -7.66
CA ASN A 167 18.63 4.16 -8.02
C ASN A 167 18.69 2.63 -8.06
N SER A 168 19.33 2.07 -9.07
CA SER A 168 19.60 0.62 -9.10
C SER A 168 20.56 0.22 -7.97
N ASP A 169 20.52 -1.03 -7.54
CA ASP A 169 21.44 -1.57 -6.53
C ASP A 169 22.90 -1.35 -6.90
N ALA A 170 23.25 -1.51 -8.18
CA ALA A 170 24.58 -1.23 -8.67
C ALA A 170 24.99 0.24 -8.50
N SER A 171 24.05 1.17 -8.68
CA SER A 171 24.28 2.59 -8.46
C SER A 171 24.40 2.91 -6.96
N VAL A 172 23.56 2.30 -6.13
CA VAL A 172 23.64 2.48 -4.67
C VAL A 172 24.97 1.98 -4.12
N ARG A 173 25.39 0.77 -4.52
CA ARG A 173 26.71 0.21 -4.11
C ARG A 173 27.87 1.13 -4.51
N ARG A 174 27.83 1.66 -5.74
CA ARG A 174 28.88 2.58 -6.21
C ARG A 174 28.92 3.88 -5.43
N LEU A 175 27.79 4.39 -4.99
CA LEU A 175 27.67 5.68 -4.28
C LEU A 175 27.91 5.56 -2.77
N LYS A 176 27.49 4.45 -2.15
CA LYS A 176 27.45 4.29 -0.69
C LYS A 176 28.26 3.09 -0.17
N GLY A 177 28.89 2.29 -1.06
CA GLY A 177 29.66 1.09 -0.70
C GLY A 177 28.81 -0.18 -0.63
N ASP A 178 29.51 -1.34 -0.59
CA ASP A 178 28.92 -2.68 -0.68
C ASP A 178 28.14 -3.13 0.57
N GLY A 179 28.20 -2.38 1.67
CA GLY A 179 27.54 -2.71 2.95
C GLY A 179 26.09 -2.23 3.07
N ARG A 180 25.47 -1.81 1.97
CA ARG A 180 24.06 -1.38 1.94
C ARG A 180 23.17 -2.42 1.29
N PRO A 181 21.96 -2.64 1.85
CA PRO A 181 20.98 -3.58 1.25
C PRO A 181 20.53 -3.17 -0.14
#